data_2af6d3eeca075fab6e9affb8f8565c65
#
_entry.id   2af6d3eeca075fab6e9affb8f8565c65
#
_cell.length_a   1.000
_cell.length_b   1.000
_cell.length_c   1.000
_cell.angle_alpha   90.00
_cell.angle_beta   90.00
_cell.angle_gamma   90.00
#
_symmetry.space_group_name_H-M   'P 1'
#
loop_
_entity.id
_entity.type
_entity.pdbx_description
1 polymer ?
#
loop_
_entity_poly.entity_id
_entity_poly.type
_entity_poly.pdbx_seq_one_letter_code
_entity_poly.pdbx_strand_id
1 'polypeptide(L)'
;MDLDVFVAAHQTEWARLEQLLGRGSRLTGAEADELVALYQRTSTHLSVIQSSAPDPMLTARLTQLVARARSTVTGTRRAGWRDAARFFTEGFPAAVYRSRRWWIPTALLSTALGVLIGWWIAAHPEVQSAIATPEHLKDLTRPGGQYETYYSSHPAASFAAQVWTNNAQAAAVCLVLGAFLGLPVLWILFLNMANLGVGLGLMTSAGRLDVFLGLILPHGLLELTAVFVAAGTGLRLGWTVIDPGPRTRRTALAEQGRAALGMAIGLAAVLFISGLIEGFVTPSGLPTWARITIGVVAEAAFLAYVYVLGGRASRAGEVGDVEEADRTATLPTAA
;
A
#
# COMPACT_ATOMS: atom_id res chain seq x y z
N MET A 1 31.19 15.01 38.90
CA MET A 1 30.34 16.21 38.76
C MET A 1 29.30 16.18 39.88
N ASP A 2 29.15 17.27 40.60
CA ASP A 2 28.06 17.39 41.58
C ASP A 2 26.73 17.59 40.81
N LEU A 3 25.82 16.62 40.89
CA LEU A 3 24.60 16.59 40.13
C LEU A 3 23.64 17.69 40.60
N ASP A 4 23.56 17.98 41.89
CA ASP A 4 22.64 18.98 42.45
C ASP A 4 23.03 20.40 42.00
N VAL A 5 24.33 20.69 42.00
CA VAL A 5 24.89 21.97 41.50
C VAL A 5 24.60 22.11 40.00
N PHE A 6 24.77 21.03 39.24
CA PHE A 6 24.52 21.05 37.80
C PHE A 6 23.01 21.26 37.49
N VAL A 7 22.12 20.61 38.21
CA VAL A 7 20.67 20.79 38.08
C VAL A 7 20.29 22.22 38.43
N ALA A 8 20.76 22.74 39.55
CA ALA A 8 20.47 24.14 39.96
C ALA A 8 20.93 25.17 38.92
N ALA A 9 22.05 24.94 38.24
CA ALA A 9 22.58 25.81 37.22
C ALA A 9 21.76 25.80 35.90
N HIS A 10 21.10 24.67 35.56
CA HIS A 10 20.47 24.49 34.22
C HIS A 10 18.97 24.29 34.25
N GLN A 11 18.32 24.13 35.41
CA GLN A 11 16.88 23.90 35.51
C GLN A 11 16.04 25.03 34.89
N THR A 12 16.50 26.28 34.90
CA THR A 12 15.83 27.42 34.33
C THR A 12 15.76 27.31 32.79
N GLU A 13 16.83 26.82 32.15
CA GLU A 13 16.89 26.59 30.71
C GLU A 13 15.92 25.47 30.30
N TRP A 14 15.86 24.39 31.10
CA TRP A 14 14.92 23.28 30.83
C TRP A 14 13.47 23.72 31.00
N ALA A 15 13.15 24.50 32.04
CA ALA A 15 11.82 25.06 32.23
C ALA A 15 11.42 26.01 31.10
N ARG A 16 12.38 26.82 30.63
CA ARG A 16 12.15 27.71 29.47
C ARG A 16 11.89 26.92 28.19
N LEU A 17 12.63 25.84 27.94
CA LEU A 17 12.41 24.94 26.83
C LEU A 17 11.00 24.30 26.91
N GLU A 18 10.61 23.81 28.09
CA GLU A 18 9.26 23.26 28.33
C GLU A 18 8.16 24.30 28.04
N GLN A 19 8.36 25.56 28.45
CA GLN A 19 7.43 26.67 28.20
C GLN A 19 7.28 26.96 26.71
N LEU A 20 8.38 27.02 25.96
CA LEU A 20 8.36 27.25 24.51
C LEU A 20 7.67 26.10 23.76
N LEU A 21 7.94 24.86 24.17
CA LEU A 21 7.27 23.69 23.60
C LEU A 21 5.75 23.68 23.84
N GLY A 22 5.29 24.26 24.97
CA GLY A 22 3.86 24.41 25.27
C GLY A 22 3.13 25.40 24.34
N ARG A 23 3.84 26.31 23.68
CA ARG A 23 3.26 27.30 22.74
C ARG A 23 3.01 26.76 21.35
N GLY A 24 3.68 25.65 20.97
CA GLY A 24 3.49 24.98 19.68
C GLY A 24 3.74 25.91 18.48
N SER A 25 2.76 26.04 17.58
CA SER A 25 2.85 26.84 16.35
C SER A 25 2.74 28.37 16.56
N ARG A 26 2.62 28.84 17.80
CA ARG A 26 2.46 30.27 18.13
C ARG A 26 3.79 30.94 18.51
N LEU A 27 4.92 30.35 18.18
CA LEU A 27 6.24 30.92 18.43
C LEU A 27 6.53 32.08 17.46
N THR A 28 7.12 33.16 17.97
CA THR A 28 7.74 34.20 17.13
C THR A 28 9.05 33.69 16.55
N GLY A 29 9.62 34.36 15.53
CA GLY A 29 10.92 33.97 14.97
C GLY A 29 12.03 33.91 16.02
N ALA A 30 12.11 34.92 16.90
CA ALA A 30 13.09 34.96 17.99
C ALA A 30 12.90 33.82 19.01
N GLU A 31 11.64 33.46 19.32
CA GLU A 31 11.34 32.32 20.20
C GLU A 31 11.64 30.96 19.54
N ALA A 32 11.52 30.87 18.21
CA ALA A 32 11.92 29.68 17.48
C ALA A 32 13.45 29.49 17.49
N ASP A 33 14.21 30.56 17.30
CA ASP A 33 15.68 30.53 17.41
C ASP A 33 16.14 30.19 18.84
N GLU A 34 15.47 30.77 19.87
CA GLU A 34 15.71 30.42 21.27
C GLU A 34 15.41 28.95 21.55
N LEU A 35 14.34 28.41 21.01
CA LEU A 35 13.98 26.98 21.16
C LEU A 35 15.06 26.07 20.57
N VAL A 36 15.59 26.38 19.37
CA VAL A 36 16.70 25.63 18.77
C VAL A 36 17.94 25.66 19.63
N ALA A 37 18.32 26.84 20.15
CA ALA A 37 19.49 27.00 21.01
C ALA A 37 19.34 26.21 22.34
N LEU A 38 18.16 26.27 22.97
CA LEU A 38 17.86 25.54 24.20
C LEU A 38 17.80 24.01 23.95
N TYR A 39 17.28 23.57 22.81
CA TYR A 39 17.28 22.15 22.41
C TYR A 39 18.74 21.63 22.32
N GLN A 40 19.63 22.35 21.65
CA GLN A 40 21.03 21.94 21.50
C GLN A 40 21.73 21.87 22.86
N ARG A 41 21.56 22.89 23.72
CA ARG A 41 22.13 22.88 25.08
C ARG A 41 21.56 21.74 25.93
N THR A 42 20.26 21.53 25.95
CA THR A 42 19.63 20.47 26.72
C THR A 42 20.08 19.08 26.24
N SER A 43 20.31 18.91 24.94
CA SER A 43 20.87 17.68 24.38
C SER A 43 22.31 17.41 24.89
N THR A 44 23.12 18.47 25.00
CA THR A 44 24.47 18.40 25.59
C THR A 44 24.41 18.08 27.09
N HIS A 45 23.49 18.74 27.83
CA HIS A 45 23.29 18.48 29.26
C HIS A 45 22.89 17.03 29.51
N LEU A 46 21.99 16.46 28.69
CA LEU A 46 21.59 15.05 28.75
C LEU A 46 22.81 14.13 28.56
N SER A 47 23.64 14.39 27.56
CA SER A 47 24.87 13.60 27.30
C SER A 47 25.85 13.67 28.46
N VAL A 48 26.04 14.84 29.06
CA VAL A 48 26.93 15.04 30.23
C VAL A 48 26.41 14.24 31.45
N ILE A 49 25.10 14.30 31.73
CA ILE A 49 24.50 13.56 32.85
C ILE A 49 24.64 12.06 32.62
N GLN A 50 24.36 11.55 31.42
CA GLN A 50 24.47 10.15 31.09
C GLN A 50 25.87 9.59 31.23
N SER A 51 26.90 10.42 30.95
CA SER A 51 28.29 9.99 31.00
C SER A 51 28.96 10.18 32.37
N SER A 52 28.52 11.15 33.19
CA SER A 52 29.25 11.55 34.40
C SER A 52 28.53 11.23 35.70
N ALA A 53 27.19 11.25 35.73
CA ALA A 53 26.40 11.02 36.94
C ALA A 53 24.98 10.59 36.56
N PRO A 54 24.76 9.34 36.09
CA PRO A 54 23.46 8.89 35.60
C PRO A 54 22.43 8.80 36.73
N ASP A 55 21.48 9.74 36.74
CA ASP A 55 20.27 9.64 37.55
C ASP A 55 19.12 9.20 36.63
N PRO A 56 18.43 8.06 36.92
CA PRO A 56 17.41 7.50 36.05
C PRO A 56 16.21 8.44 35.83
N MET A 57 15.79 9.15 36.89
CA MET A 57 14.61 10.05 36.83
C MET A 57 14.92 11.28 35.99
N LEU A 58 16.05 11.93 36.23
CA LEU A 58 16.47 13.10 35.49
C LEU A 58 16.79 12.75 34.04
N THR A 59 17.47 11.64 33.82
CA THR A 59 17.77 11.15 32.46
C THR A 59 16.48 10.88 31.66
N ALA A 60 15.48 10.22 32.26
CA ALA A 60 14.19 9.97 31.60
C ALA A 60 13.47 11.28 31.27
N ARG A 61 13.40 12.23 32.20
CA ARG A 61 12.80 13.55 32.01
C ARG A 61 13.46 14.33 30.86
N LEU A 62 14.79 14.43 30.88
CA LEU A 62 15.54 15.16 29.85
C LEU A 62 15.47 14.46 28.49
N THR A 63 15.46 13.11 28.45
CA THR A 63 15.25 12.35 27.21
C THR A 63 13.89 12.67 26.59
N GLN A 64 12.83 12.71 27.40
CA GLN A 64 11.51 13.11 26.95
C GLN A 64 11.47 14.56 26.43
N LEU A 65 12.12 15.47 27.16
CA LEU A 65 12.17 16.90 26.80
C LEU A 65 12.91 17.11 25.48
N VAL A 66 14.08 16.48 25.31
CA VAL A 66 14.90 16.51 24.09
C VAL A 66 14.12 15.89 22.91
N ALA A 67 13.43 14.76 23.11
CA ALA A 67 12.63 14.13 22.07
C ALA A 67 11.47 15.04 21.60
N ARG A 68 10.76 15.68 22.52
CA ARG A 68 9.70 16.68 22.21
C ARG A 68 10.27 17.89 21.50
N ALA A 69 11.39 18.43 21.96
CA ALA A 69 12.05 19.57 21.34
C ALA A 69 12.50 19.22 19.92
N ARG A 70 13.12 18.05 19.74
CA ARG A 70 13.53 17.56 18.43
C ARG A 70 12.34 17.47 17.47
N SER A 71 11.22 16.89 17.88
CA SER A 71 10.02 16.80 17.03
C SER A 71 9.45 18.17 16.65
N THR A 72 9.61 19.17 17.50
CA THR A 72 9.16 20.55 17.22
C THR A 72 10.13 21.29 16.30
N VAL A 73 11.46 21.14 16.53
CA VAL A 73 12.52 21.79 15.72
C VAL A 73 12.63 21.17 14.34
N THR A 74 12.58 19.82 14.25
CA THR A 74 12.65 19.12 12.95
C THR A 74 11.33 19.17 12.19
N GLY A 75 10.30 19.75 12.82
CA GLY A 75 8.97 19.86 12.22
C GLY A 75 8.44 18.51 11.80
N THR A 76 8.04 17.65 12.74
CA THR A 76 7.11 16.59 12.35
C THR A 76 5.82 17.29 11.92
N ARG A 77 5.73 17.66 10.65
CA ARG A 77 4.47 18.07 10.05
C ARG A 77 3.46 17.01 10.41
N ARG A 78 2.46 17.35 11.19
CA ARG A 78 1.26 16.51 11.27
C ARG A 78 0.81 16.35 9.84
N ALA A 79 0.83 15.10 9.34
CA ALA A 79 0.33 14.79 8.02
C ALA A 79 -1.05 15.42 7.88
N GLY A 80 -1.15 16.47 7.07
CA GLY A 80 -2.35 17.23 6.90
C GLY A 80 -3.15 16.69 5.72
N TRP A 81 -4.40 17.15 5.58
CA TRP A 81 -5.23 16.85 4.41
C TRP A 81 -4.52 17.14 3.07
N ARG A 82 -3.67 18.15 3.04
CA ARG A 82 -2.88 18.52 1.83
C ARG A 82 -1.86 17.43 1.47
N ASP A 83 -1.24 16.79 2.46
CA ASP A 83 -0.26 15.72 2.22
C ASP A 83 -0.97 14.47 1.71
N ALA A 84 -2.15 14.15 2.28
CA ALA A 84 -2.99 13.07 1.77
C ALA A 84 -3.47 13.35 0.33
N ALA A 85 -3.92 14.58 0.05
CA ALA A 85 -4.32 14.98 -1.29
C ALA A 85 -3.15 14.86 -2.28
N ARG A 86 -1.95 15.36 -1.92
CA ARG A 86 -0.75 15.25 -2.74
C ARG A 86 -0.36 13.78 -2.96
N PHE A 87 -0.45 12.94 -1.94
CA PHE A 87 -0.20 11.52 -2.09
C PHE A 87 -1.09 10.89 -3.17
N PHE A 88 -2.40 11.15 -3.14
CA PHE A 88 -3.32 10.59 -4.13
C PHE A 88 -3.29 11.31 -5.49
N THR A 89 -2.85 12.55 -5.60
CA THR A 89 -2.78 13.25 -6.90
C THR A 89 -1.43 13.11 -7.59
N GLU A 90 -0.35 12.88 -6.86
CA GLU A 90 1.01 12.85 -7.39
C GLU A 90 1.74 11.56 -7.02
N GLY A 91 1.93 11.26 -5.72
CA GLY A 91 2.80 10.19 -5.24
C GLY A 91 2.35 8.81 -5.67
N PHE A 92 1.13 8.40 -5.34
CA PHE A 92 0.60 7.07 -5.67
C PHE A 92 0.50 6.82 -7.18
N PRO A 93 -0.11 7.70 -7.99
CA PRO A 93 -0.20 7.46 -9.43
C PRO A 93 1.18 7.45 -10.09
N ALA A 94 2.16 8.26 -9.62
CA ALA A 94 3.54 8.20 -10.11
C ALA A 94 4.20 6.87 -9.77
N ALA A 95 4.02 6.33 -8.56
CA ALA A 95 4.56 5.04 -8.16
C ALA A 95 4.02 3.90 -9.05
N VAL A 96 2.70 3.87 -9.31
CA VAL A 96 2.06 2.88 -10.21
C VAL A 96 2.59 3.03 -11.63
N TYR A 97 2.66 4.26 -12.15
CA TYR A 97 3.18 4.52 -13.51
C TYR A 97 4.65 4.08 -13.66
N ARG A 98 5.50 4.36 -12.68
CA ARG A 98 6.93 3.98 -12.70
C ARG A 98 7.14 2.47 -12.61
N SER A 99 6.26 1.75 -11.93
CA SER A 99 6.32 0.28 -11.84
C SER A 99 5.71 -0.44 -13.04
N ARG A 100 5.19 0.26 -14.07
CA ARG A 100 4.49 -0.33 -15.22
C ARG A 100 5.29 -1.37 -16.00
N ARG A 101 6.62 -1.25 -16.04
CA ARG A 101 7.50 -2.23 -16.71
C ARG A 101 7.53 -3.58 -15.99
N TRP A 102 7.06 -3.62 -14.75
CA TRP A 102 6.93 -4.82 -13.93
C TRP A 102 5.49 -5.33 -13.91
N TRP A 103 4.53 -4.49 -13.57
CA TRP A 103 3.16 -4.97 -13.41
C TRP A 103 2.45 -5.27 -14.74
N ILE A 104 2.77 -4.58 -15.85
CA ILE A 104 2.13 -4.90 -17.15
C ILE A 104 2.50 -6.30 -17.64
N PRO A 105 3.79 -6.72 -17.71
CA PRO A 105 4.11 -8.11 -18.04
C PRO A 105 3.53 -9.11 -17.05
N THR A 106 3.52 -8.78 -15.75
CA THR A 106 2.89 -9.62 -14.72
C THR A 106 1.39 -9.80 -15.01
N ALA A 107 0.67 -8.74 -15.33
CA ALA A 107 -0.75 -8.80 -15.69
C ALA A 107 -0.98 -9.67 -16.95
N LEU A 108 -0.23 -9.44 -18.00
CA LEU A 108 -0.38 -10.18 -19.26
C LEU A 108 -0.10 -11.67 -19.09
N LEU A 109 1.02 -12.01 -18.44
CA LEU A 109 1.40 -13.41 -18.23
C LEU A 109 0.43 -14.13 -17.27
N SER A 110 0.02 -13.46 -16.20
CA SER A 110 -0.93 -14.04 -15.24
C SER A 110 -2.30 -14.25 -15.88
N THR A 111 -2.82 -13.27 -16.60
CA THR A 111 -4.10 -13.39 -17.32
C THR A 111 -4.03 -14.50 -18.37
N ALA A 112 -2.95 -14.56 -19.15
CA ALA A 112 -2.74 -15.65 -20.13
C ALA A 112 -2.72 -17.02 -19.45
N LEU A 113 -2.07 -17.14 -18.30
CA LEU A 113 -2.06 -18.37 -17.51
C LEU A 113 -3.47 -18.77 -17.04
N GLY A 114 -4.24 -17.82 -16.49
CA GLY A 114 -5.62 -18.08 -16.06
C GLY A 114 -6.52 -18.52 -17.20
N VAL A 115 -6.41 -17.87 -18.36
CA VAL A 115 -7.14 -18.26 -19.58
C VAL A 115 -6.72 -19.64 -20.08
N LEU A 116 -5.41 -19.93 -20.07
CA LEU A 116 -4.87 -21.24 -20.48
C LEU A 116 -5.39 -22.36 -19.57
N ILE A 117 -5.36 -22.15 -18.26
CA ILE A 117 -5.90 -23.10 -17.28
C ILE A 117 -7.41 -23.32 -17.53
N GLY A 118 -8.17 -22.24 -17.72
CA GLY A 118 -9.59 -22.31 -18.00
C GLY A 118 -9.90 -23.06 -19.29
N TRP A 119 -9.19 -22.76 -20.36
CA TRP A 119 -9.30 -23.47 -21.63
C TRP A 119 -8.98 -24.97 -21.47
N TRP A 120 -7.88 -25.28 -20.77
CA TRP A 120 -7.48 -26.67 -20.50
C TRP A 120 -8.56 -27.44 -19.76
N ILE A 121 -9.10 -26.89 -18.68
CA ILE A 121 -10.15 -27.52 -17.88
C ILE A 121 -11.43 -27.68 -18.70
N ALA A 122 -11.82 -26.67 -19.49
CA ALA A 122 -13.01 -26.77 -20.35
C ALA A 122 -12.91 -27.89 -21.41
N ALA A 123 -11.69 -28.13 -21.91
CA ALA A 123 -11.43 -29.12 -22.95
C ALA A 123 -11.25 -30.58 -22.42
N HIS A 124 -11.06 -30.75 -21.09
CA HIS A 124 -10.68 -32.07 -20.52
C HIS A 124 -11.64 -32.49 -19.38
N PRO A 125 -12.73 -33.21 -19.69
CA PRO A 125 -13.71 -33.70 -18.70
C PRO A 125 -13.09 -34.53 -17.57
N GLU A 126 -12.04 -35.28 -17.87
CA GLU A 126 -11.28 -36.06 -16.89
C GLU A 126 -10.62 -35.16 -15.82
N VAL A 127 -10.16 -33.97 -16.19
CA VAL A 127 -9.62 -32.98 -15.23
C VAL A 127 -10.75 -32.43 -14.36
N GLN A 128 -11.91 -32.15 -14.94
CA GLN A 128 -13.08 -31.68 -14.19
C GLN A 128 -13.51 -32.68 -13.12
N SER A 129 -13.56 -33.99 -13.48
CA SER A 129 -13.92 -35.04 -12.53
C SER A 129 -12.86 -35.32 -11.46
N ALA A 130 -11.60 -34.90 -11.70
CA ALA A 130 -10.55 -34.91 -10.69
C ALA A 130 -10.65 -33.73 -9.71
N ILE A 131 -11.25 -32.62 -10.13
CA ILE A 131 -11.45 -31.40 -9.28
C ILE A 131 -12.61 -31.64 -8.29
N ALA A 132 -13.73 -32.21 -8.75
CA ALA A 132 -14.91 -32.43 -7.92
C ALA A 132 -15.81 -33.57 -8.49
N THR A 133 -16.69 -34.08 -7.63
CA THR A 133 -17.68 -35.09 -8.08
C THR A 133 -18.65 -34.47 -9.08
N PRO A 134 -19.25 -35.32 -9.97
CA PRO A 134 -20.22 -34.84 -10.97
C PRO A 134 -21.40 -34.08 -10.35
N GLU A 135 -21.87 -34.50 -9.18
CA GLU A 135 -22.95 -33.84 -8.44
C GLU A 135 -22.52 -32.46 -7.97
N HIS A 136 -21.31 -32.33 -7.44
CA HIS A 136 -20.78 -31.04 -6.97
C HIS A 136 -20.51 -30.07 -8.13
N LEU A 137 -19.95 -30.57 -9.24
CA LEU A 137 -19.77 -29.80 -10.47
C LEU A 137 -21.10 -29.22 -10.99
N LYS A 138 -22.15 -30.08 -10.99
CA LYS A 138 -23.49 -29.66 -11.40
C LYS A 138 -24.06 -28.60 -10.42
N ASP A 139 -23.85 -28.73 -9.11
CA ASP A 139 -24.32 -27.76 -8.13
C ASP A 139 -23.57 -26.42 -8.24
N LEU A 140 -22.27 -26.45 -8.53
CA LEU A 140 -21.48 -25.25 -8.80
C LEU A 140 -22.02 -24.47 -10.01
N THR A 141 -22.34 -25.15 -11.11
CA THR A 141 -22.55 -24.54 -12.43
C THR A 141 -24.00 -24.39 -12.85
N ARG A 142 -24.99 -25.02 -12.17
CA ARG A 142 -26.44 -24.89 -12.49
C ARG A 142 -26.95 -23.46 -12.29
N PRO A 143 -28.06 -23.08 -12.94
CA PRO A 143 -28.76 -21.85 -12.61
C PRO A 143 -29.11 -21.76 -11.11
N GLY A 144 -28.82 -20.65 -10.46
CA GLY A 144 -28.93 -20.50 -9.00
C GLY A 144 -27.95 -21.35 -8.20
N GLY A 145 -26.90 -21.86 -8.81
CA GLY A 145 -25.84 -22.62 -8.15
C GLY A 145 -24.86 -21.75 -7.36
N GLN A 146 -23.84 -22.40 -6.79
CA GLN A 146 -22.92 -21.73 -5.85
C GLN A 146 -22.20 -20.53 -6.45
N TYR A 147 -21.81 -20.54 -7.73
CA TYR A 147 -21.17 -19.39 -8.37
C TYR A 147 -22.08 -18.15 -8.42
N GLU A 148 -23.39 -18.32 -8.63
CA GLU A 148 -24.31 -17.19 -8.66
C GLU A 148 -24.70 -16.73 -7.25
N THR A 149 -24.92 -17.66 -6.34
CA THR A 149 -25.36 -17.33 -4.97
C THR A 149 -24.25 -16.80 -4.08
N TYR A 150 -22.99 -16.98 -4.46
CA TYR A 150 -21.84 -16.50 -3.71
C TYR A 150 -21.94 -15.00 -3.39
N TYR A 151 -22.29 -14.19 -4.38
CA TYR A 151 -22.37 -12.72 -4.24
C TYR A 151 -23.61 -12.21 -3.47
N SER A 152 -24.56 -13.09 -3.21
CA SER A 152 -25.81 -12.77 -2.47
C SER A 152 -25.94 -13.53 -1.15
N SER A 153 -24.91 -14.27 -0.74
CA SER A 153 -24.91 -15.10 0.46
C SER A 153 -24.88 -14.31 1.79
N HIS A 154 -24.44 -13.06 1.76
CA HIS A 154 -24.31 -12.17 2.90
C HIS A 154 -24.86 -10.78 2.58
N PRO A 155 -25.19 -9.95 3.61
CA PRO A 155 -25.56 -8.55 3.39
C PRO A 155 -24.45 -7.80 2.63
N ALA A 156 -24.81 -7.00 1.63
CA ALA A 156 -23.88 -6.36 0.69
C ALA A 156 -22.72 -5.61 1.36
N ALA A 157 -23.00 -4.87 2.43
CA ALA A 157 -21.97 -4.10 3.13
C ALA A 157 -20.93 -4.99 3.85
N SER A 158 -21.38 -6.07 4.53
CA SER A 158 -20.46 -7.02 5.20
C SER A 158 -19.65 -7.82 4.18
N PHE A 159 -20.27 -8.21 3.07
CA PHE A 159 -19.61 -8.89 1.96
C PHE A 159 -18.54 -7.99 1.33
N ALA A 160 -18.88 -6.74 0.98
CA ALA A 160 -17.94 -5.77 0.44
C ALA A 160 -16.74 -5.52 1.39
N ALA A 161 -16.97 -5.41 2.70
CA ALA A 161 -15.91 -5.24 3.68
C ALA A 161 -15.00 -6.47 3.77
N GLN A 162 -15.57 -7.67 3.73
CA GLN A 162 -14.81 -8.94 3.77
C GLN A 162 -13.94 -9.09 2.53
N VAL A 163 -14.50 -8.88 1.35
CA VAL A 163 -13.77 -8.96 0.08
C VAL A 163 -12.64 -7.92 0.04
N TRP A 164 -12.95 -6.68 0.38
CA TRP A 164 -11.92 -5.63 0.47
C TRP A 164 -10.77 -6.03 1.39
N THR A 165 -11.08 -6.53 2.59
CA THR A 165 -10.05 -6.92 3.57
C THR A 165 -9.18 -8.06 3.02
N ASN A 166 -9.79 -9.09 2.44
CA ASN A 166 -9.07 -10.23 1.87
C ASN A 166 -8.13 -9.79 0.74
N ASN A 167 -8.62 -8.96 -0.18
CA ASN A 167 -7.85 -8.51 -1.34
C ASN A 167 -6.76 -7.49 -0.96
N ALA A 168 -7.03 -6.61 0.00
CA ALA A 168 -6.02 -5.70 0.55
C ALA A 168 -4.90 -6.46 1.27
N GLN A 169 -5.24 -7.53 2.02
CA GLN A 169 -4.25 -8.42 2.63
C GLN A 169 -3.43 -9.15 1.58
N ALA A 170 -4.06 -9.72 0.55
CA ALA A 170 -3.36 -10.40 -0.54
C ALA A 170 -2.37 -9.47 -1.26
N ALA A 171 -2.79 -8.24 -1.56
CA ALA A 171 -1.94 -7.21 -2.15
C ALA A 171 -0.77 -6.83 -1.22
N ALA A 172 -1.02 -6.63 0.07
CA ALA A 172 0.03 -6.34 1.06
C ALA A 172 1.03 -7.49 1.20
N VAL A 173 0.55 -8.74 1.22
CA VAL A 173 1.40 -9.95 1.26
C VAL A 173 2.29 -10.02 0.02
N CYS A 174 1.77 -9.75 -1.18
CA CYS A 174 2.59 -9.68 -2.41
C CYS A 174 3.71 -8.64 -2.29
N LEU A 175 3.43 -7.46 -1.74
CA LEU A 175 4.42 -6.41 -1.55
C LEU A 175 5.50 -6.80 -0.54
N VAL A 176 5.12 -7.36 0.61
CA VAL A 176 6.05 -7.77 1.67
C VAL A 176 6.88 -8.97 1.25
N LEU A 177 6.25 -10.02 0.71
CA LEU A 177 6.92 -11.25 0.29
C LEU A 177 7.77 -11.06 -0.97
N GLY A 178 7.60 -9.95 -1.68
CA GLY A 178 8.52 -9.53 -2.74
C GLY A 178 9.97 -9.50 -2.30
N ALA A 179 10.25 -9.10 -1.04
CA ALA A 179 11.61 -9.08 -0.48
C ALA A 179 12.32 -10.44 -0.50
N PHE A 180 11.59 -11.56 -0.56
CA PHE A 180 12.13 -12.92 -0.69
C PHE A 180 12.35 -13.30 -2.16
N LEU A 181 13.11 -12.48 -2.90
CA LEU A 181 13.46 -12.67 -4.31
C LEU A 181 12.25 -12.75 -5.26
N GLY A 182 11.06 -12.36 -4.79
CA GLY A 182 9.81 -12.42 -5.54
C GLY A 182 9.21 -13.83 -5.73
N LEU A 183 9.88 -14.90 -5.31
CA LEU A 183 9.40 -16.27 -5.49
C LEU A 183 8.01 -16.55 -4.88
N PRO A 184 7.73 -16.13 -3.63
CA PRO A 184 6.39 -16.31 -3.07
C PRO A 184 5.29 -15.55 -3.83
N VAL A 185 5.65 -14.41 -4.44
CA VAL A 185 4.70 -13.61 -5.24
C VAL A 185 4.24 -14.39 -6.47
N LEU A 186 5.17 -15.08 -7.16
CA LEU A 186 4.84 -15.94 -8.31
C LEU A 186 3.89 -17.06 -7.90
N TRP A 187 4.09 -17.65 -6.72
CA TRP A 187 3.21 -18.70 -6.19
C TRP A 187 1.80 -18.17 -5.88
N ILE A 188 1.70 -17.01 -5.26
CA ILE A 188 0.41 -16.37 -4.98
C ILE A 188 -0.33 -16.04 -6.28
N LEU A 189 0.37 -15.48 -7.28
CA LEU A 189 -0.22 -15.23 -8.59
C LEU A 189 -0.71 -16.51 -9.26
N PHE A 190 0.09 -17.57 -9.21
CA PHE A 190 -0.31 -18.88 -9.75
C PHE A 190 -1.59 -19.39 -9.08
N LEU A 191 -1.69 -19.36 -7.75
CA LEU A 191 -2.87 -19.81 -7.04
C LEU A 191 -4.12 -18.98 -7.39
N ASN A 192 -3.97 -17.64 -7.48
CA ASN A 192 -5.07 -16.76 -7.88
C ASN A 192 -5.55 -17.07 -9.31
N MET A 193 -4.62 -17.23 -10.24
CA MET A 193 -4.97 -17.52 -11.64
C MET A 193 -5.49 -18.94 -11.81
N ALA A 194 -5.01 -19.90 -11.04
CA ALA A 194 -5.55 -21.25 -11.02
C ALA A 194 -7.01 -21.27 -10.55
N ASN A 195 -7.31 -20.55 -9.46
CA ASN A 195 -8.68 -20.45 -8.94
C ASN A 195 -9.63 -19.79 -9.96
N LEU A 196 -9.21 -18.65 -10.54
CA LEU A 196 -9.98 -17.98 -11.60
C LEU A 196 -10.15 -18.88 -12.83
N GLY A 197 -9.09 -19.59 -13.25
CA GLY A 197 -9.08 -20.50 -14.39
C GLY A 197 -9.98 -21.71 -14.16
N VAL A 198 -10.04 -22.26 -12.95
CA VAL A 198 -10.98 -23.35 -12.60
C VAL A 198 -12.41 -22.87 -12.79
N GLY A 199 -12.79 -21.72 -12.23
CA GLY A 199 -14.14 -21.18 -12.43
C GLY A 199 -14.46 -20.90 -13.89
N LEU A 200 -13.53 -20.28 -14.62
CA LEU A 200 -13.65 -20.03 -16.05
C LEU A 200 -13.90 -21.35 -16.85
N GLY A 201 -13.09 -22.37 -16.58
CA GLY A 201 -13.16 -23.65 -17.27
C GLY A 201 -14.46 -24.40 -17.00
N LEU A 202 -14.86 -24.51 -15.73
CA LEU A 202 -16.10 -25.19 -15.33
C LEU A 202 -17.35 -24.51 -15.89
N MET A 203 -17.41 -23.18 -15.82
CA MET A 203 -18.55 -22.42 -16.35
C MET A 203 -18.58 -22.45 -17.88
N THR A 204 -17.41 -22.47 -18.53
CA THR A 204 -17.32 -22.63 -20.00
C THR A 204 -17.82 -24.00 -20.45
N SER A 205 -17.40 -25.09 -19.78
CA SER A 205 -17.84 -26.44 -20.11
C SER A 205 -19.33 -26.65 -19.87
N ALA A 206 -19.92 -25.92 -18.92
CA ALA A 206 -21.35 -25.90 -18.66
C ALA A 206 -22.16 -25.01 -19.64
N GLY A 207 -21.51 -24.35 -20.61
CA GLY A 207 -22.15 -23.43 -21.55
C GLY A 207 -22.59 -22.11 -20.92
N ARG A 208 -21.98 -21.69 -19.79
CA ARG A 208 -22.40 -20.55 -18.97
C ARG A 208 -21.27 -19.51 -18.78
N LEU A 209 -20.42 -19.36 -19.79
CA LEU A 209 -19.33 -18.40 -19.81
C LEU A 209 -19.81 -16.96 -19.64
N ASP A 210 -20.94 -16.62 -20.29
CA ASP A 210 -21.58 -15.29 -20.21
C ASP A 210 -21.98 -14.92 -18.78
N VAL A 211 -22.51 -15.89 -18.04
CA VAL A 211 -22.85 -15.71 -16.61
C VAL A 211 -21.60 -15.47 -15.80
N PHE A 212 -20.57 -16.29 -15.98
CA PHE A 212 -19.29 -16.14 -15.28
C PHE A 212 -18.64 -14.78 -15.52
N LEU A 213 -18.57 -14.37 -16.78
CA LEU A 213 -18.03 -13.04 -17.12
C LEU A 213 -18.89 -11.90 -16.56
N GLY A 214 -20.21 -12.07 -16.54
CA GLY A 214 -21.15 -11.12 -15.95
C GLY A 214 -21.03 -10.98 -14.43
N LEU A 215 -20.50 -12.00 -13.76
CA LEU A 215 -20.23 -11.98 -12.33
C LEU A 215 -18.84 -11.40 -12.02
N ILE A 216 -17.81 -11.79 -12.77
CA ILE A 216 -16.42 -11.42 -12.49
C ILE A 216 -16.05 -10.03 -13.02
N LEU A 217 -16.38 -9.69 -14.27
CA LEU A 217 -15.89 -8.47 -14.92
C LEU A 217 -16.29 -7.15 -14.25
N PRO A 218 -17.45 -7.02 -13.59
CA PRO A 218 -17.84 -5.75 -12.96
C PRO A 218 -16.83 -5.22 -11.93
N HIS A 219 -16.24 -6.08 -11.13
CA HIS A 219 -15.24 -5.75 -10.11
C HIS A 219 -13.85 -6.27 -10.46
N GLY A 220 -13.76 -7.44 -11.08
CA GLY A 220 -12.52 -8.18 -11.31
C GLY A 220 -11.52 -7.46 -12.21
N LEU A 221 -11.95 -6.58 -13.13
CA LEU A 221 -11.04 -5.78 -13.93
C LEU A 221 -10.15 -4.90 -13.03
N LEU A 222 -10.77 -4.09 -12.18
CA LEU A 222 -10.07 -3.18 -11.27
C LEU A 222 -9.30 -3.93 -10.20
N GLU A 223 -9.88 -5.00 -9.66
CA GLU A 223 -9.28 -5.83 -8.62
C GLU A 223 -8.03 -6.55 -9.10
N LEU A 224 -8.11 -7.27 -10.22
CA LEU A 224 -6.97 -7.98 -10.79
C LEU A 224 -5.84 -7.01 -11.18
N THR A 225 -6.19 -5.84 -11.73
CA THR A 225 -5.19 -4.81 -12.02
C THR A 225 -4.49 -4.35 -10.74
N ALA A 226 -5.21 -4.11 -9.65
CA ALA A 226 -4.62 -3.77 -8.35
C ALA A 226 -3.71 -4.89 -7.82
N VAL A 227 -4.12 -6.15 -7.90
CA VAL A 227 -3.29 -7.31 -7.53
C VAL A 227 -2.05 -7.40 -8.39
N PHE A 228 -2.15 -7.21 -9.71
CA PHE A 228 -0.99 -7.23 -10.61
C PHE A 228 -0.02 -6.08 -10.34
N VAL A 229 -0.52 -4.89 -10.00
CA VAL A 229 0.32 -3.76 -9.56
C VAL A 229 1.06 -4.10 -8.27
N ALA A 230 0.38 -4.69 -7.28
CA ALA A 230 1.01 -5.13 -6.04
C ALA A 230 2.08 -6.19 -6.31
N ALA A 231 1.75 -7.22 -7.08
CA ALA A 231 2.65 -8.32 -7.42
C ALA A 231 3.86 -7.84 -8.24
N GLY A 232 3.65 -7.03 -9.28
CA GLY A 232 4.72 -6.46 -10.07
C GLY A 232 5.66 -5.56 -9.25
N THR A 233 5.11 -4.81 -8.27
CA THR A 233 5.91 -4.02 -7.34
C THR A 233 6.70 -4.93 -6.39
N GLY A 234 6.10 -6.01 -5.88
CA GLY A 234 6.78 -7.04 -5.08
C GLY A 234 7.91 -7.72 -5.86
N LEU A 235 7.67 -8.11 -7.12
CA LEU A 235 8.72 -8.67 -7.99
C LEU A 235 9.87 -7.69 -8.22
N ARG A 236 9.58 -6.40 -8.39
CA ARG A 236 10.59 -5.35 -8.49
C ARG A 236 11.41 -5.24 -7.20
N LEU A 237 10.75 -5.30 -6.03
CA LEU A 237 11.43 -5.31 -4.75
C LEU A 237 12.38 -6.51 -4.63
N GLY A 238 11.92 -7.71 -5.02
CA GLY A 238 12.74 -8.92 -5.08
C GLY A 238 13.93 -8.79 -6.02
N TRP A 239 13.74 -8.19 -7.19
CA TRP A 239 14.82 -7.93 -8.13
C TRP A 239 15.87 -6.97 -7.55
N THR A 240 15.46 -6.00 -6.74
CA THR A 240 16.39 -5.05 -6.08
C THR A 240 17.37 -5.76 -5.13
N VAL A 241 17.04 -6.94 -4.61
CA VAL A 241 17.96 -7.78 -3.82
C VAL A 241 19.10 -8.32 -4.72
N ILE A 242 18.77 -8.67 -5.97
CA ILE A 242 19.70 -9.23 -6.97
C ILE A 242 20.55 -8.11 -7.57
N ASP A 243 19.87 -7.09 -8.09
CA ASP A 243 20.49 -5.93 -8.77
C ASP A 243 20.03 -4.61 -8.13
N PRO A 244 20.76 -4.10 -7.12
CA PRO A 244 20.46 -2.82 -6.47
C PRO A 244 20.89 -1.60 -7.31
N GLY A 245 21.54 -1.79 -8.48
CA GLY A 245 22.16 -0.73 -9.26
C GLY A 245 23.37 -0.11 -8.52
N PRO A 246 23.63 1.21 -8.68
CA PRO A 246 24.80 1.87 -8.07
C PRO A 246 24.71 2.08 -6.55
N ARG A 247 23.64 1.64 -5.90
CA ARG A 247 23.36 1.81 -4.46
C ARG A 247 23.74 0.56 -3.68
N THR A 248 23.92 0.70 -2.35
CA THR A 248 24.03 -0.48 -1.51
C THR A 248 22.66 -1.22 -1.47
N ARG A 249 22.67 -2.54 -1.32
CA ARG A 249 21.45 -3.35 -1.19
C ARG A 249 20.53 -2.81 -0.10
N ARG A 250 21.11 -2.44 1.06
CA ARG A 250 20.35 -1.90 2.19
C ARG A 250 19.62 -0.61 1.83
N THR A 251 20.30 0.32 1.18
CA THR A 251 19.70 1.60 0.75
C THR A 251 18.62 1.37 -0.30
N ALA A 252 18.92 0.56 -1.32
CA ALA A 252 17.97 0.28 -2.39
C ALA A 252 16.71 -0.43 -1.89
N LEU A 253 16.84 -1.40 -0.96
CA LEU A 253 15.71 -2.07 -0.33
C LEU A 253 14.88 -1.13 0.56
N ALA A 254 15.53 -0.25 1.33
CA ALA A 254 14.82 0.72 2.15
C ALA A 254 13.96 1.67 1.31
N GLU A 255 14.49 2.19 0.20
CA GLU A 255 13.77 3.06 -0.74
C GLU A 255 12.60 2.32 -1.41
N GLN A 256 12.84 1.11 -1.94
CA GLN A 256 11.78 0.31 -2.55
C GLN A 256 10.73 -0.15 -1.54
N GLY A 257 11.12 -0.44 -0.30
CA GLY A 257 10.21 -0.80 0.79
C GLY A 257 9.26 0.36 1.16
N ARG A 258 9.77 1.59 1.24
CA ARG A 258 8.93 2.77 1.48
C ARG A 258 7.97 3.02 0.32
N ALA A 259 8.45 2.91 -0.92
CA ALA A 259 7.60 3.01 -2.11
C ALA A 259 6.51 1.91 -2.12
N ALA A 260 6.85 0.68 -1.71
CA ALA A 260 5.89 -0.41 -1.57
C ALA A 260 4.84 -0.13 -0.49
N LEU A 261 5.20 0.51 0.63
CA LEU A 261 4.24 0.90 1.66
C LEU A 261 3.24 1.95 1.13
N GLY A 262 3.73 2.98 0.44
CA GLY A 262 2.86 3.94 -0.25
C GLY A 262 1.94 3.24 -1.27
N MET A 263 2.49 2.30 -2.04
CA MET A 263 1.71 1.48 -2.97
C MET A 263 0.60 0.70 -2.27
N ALA A 264 0.88 0.08 -1.10
CA ALA A 264 -0.11 -0.67 -0.33
C ALA A 264 -1.30 0.21 0.10
N ILE A 265 -1.02 1.43 0.60
CA ILE A 265 -2.05 2.39 1.02
C ILE A 265 -2.94 2.79 -0.18
N GLY A 266 -2.32 3.14 -1.31
CA GLY A 266 -3.06 3.52 -2.51
C GLY A 266 -3.89 2.37 -3.09
N LEU A 267 -3.33 1.16 -3.15
CA LEU A 267 -4.05 -0.02 -3.62
C LEU A 267 -5.18 -0.44 -2.69
N ALA A 268 -5.05 -0.26 -1.37
CA ALA A 268 -6.16 -0.49 -0.44
C ALA A 268 -7.38 0.39 -0.77
N ALA A 269 -7.17 1.65 -1.18
CA ALA A 269 -8.25 2.53 -1.64
C ALA A 269 -8.86 2.06 -2.98
N VAL A 270 -8.05 1.61 -3.92
CA VAL A 270 -8.52 1.07 -5.21
C VAL A 270 -9.34 -0.21 -4.99
N LEU A 271 -8.83 -1.13 -4.16
CA LEU A 271 -9.52 -2.38 -3.80
C LEU A 271 -10.80 -2.12 -3.01
N PHE A 272 -10.87 -1.02 -2.23
CA PHE A 272 -12.11 -0.62 -1.58
C PHE A 272 -13.20 -0.27 -2.61
N ILE A 273 -12.84 0.46 -3.67
CA ILE A 273 -13.77 0.76 -4.77
C ILE A 273 -14.21 -0.52 -5.46
N SER A 274 -13.28 -1.45 -5.74
CA SER A 274 -13.61 -2.76 -6.32
C SER A 274 -14.56 -3.56 -5.43
N GLY A 275 -14.30 -3.62 -4.12
CA GLY A 275 -15.17 -4.29 -3.15
C GLY A 275 -16.59 -3.69 -3.07
N LEU A 276 -16.72 -2.36 -3.23
CA LEU A 276 -18.03 -1.72 -3.35
C LEU A 276 -18.77 -2.15 -4.62
N ILE A 277 -18.08 -2.22 -5.75
CA ILE A 277 -18.66 -2.71 -7.01
C ILE A 277 -19.08 -4.18 -6.85
N GLU A 278 -18.24 -5.01 -6.22
CA GLU A 278 -18.54 -6.42 -6.00
C GLU A 278 -19.76 -6.61 -5.08
N GLY A 279 -19.82 -5.90 -3.96
CA GLY A 279 -20.90 -6.07 -2.99
C GLY A 279 -22.24 -5.45 -3.41
N PHE A 280 -22.24 -4.37 -4.19
CA PHE A 280 -23.45 -3.63 -4.51
C PHE A 280 -23.86 -3.70 -5.99
N VAL A 281 -22.92 -3.78 -6.93
CA VAL A 281 -23.21 -3.80 -8.36
C VAL A 281 -23.34 -5.23 -8.86
N THR A 282 -22.43 -6.13 -8.49
CA THR A 282 -22.45 -7.52 -8.99
C THR A 282 -23.74 -8.27 -8.66
N PRO A 283 -24.31 -8.21 -7.42
CA PRO A 283 -25.57 -8.88 -7.11
C PRO A 283 -26.82 -8.07 -7.49
N SER A 284 -26.67 -6.87 -8.05
CA SER A 284 -27.81 -6.00 -8.37
C SER A 284 -28.70 -6.57 -9.49
N GLY A 285 -29.95 -6.10 -9.56
CA GLY A 285 -30.86 -6.42 -10.66
C GLY A 285 -30.55 -5.74 -12.00
N LEU A 286 -29.39 -5.07 -12.12
CA LEU A 286 -28.96 -4.45 -13.38
C LEU A 286 -28.66 -5.52 -14.44
N PRO A 287 -28.94 -5.23 -15.72
CA PRO A 287 -28.59 -6.15 -16.80
C PRO A 287 -27.07 -6.33 -16.88
N THR A 288 -26.61 -7.50 -17.30
CA THR A 288 -25.19 -7.89 -17.33
C THR A 288 -24.31 -6.86 -18.05
N TRP A 289 -24.77 -6.32 -19.19
CA TRP A 289 -24.01 -5.30 -19.92
C TRP A 289 -23.77 -4.03 -19.08
N ALA A 290 -24.76 -3.60 -18.29
CA ALA A 290 -24.62 -2.40 -17.46
C ALA A 290 -23.63 -2.62 -16.31
N ARG A 291 -23.67 -3.80 -15.67
CA ARG A 291 -22.70 -4.18 -14.62
C ARG A 291 -21.28 -4.22 -15.17
N ILE A 292 -21.08 -4.85 -16.35
CA ILE A 292 -19.76 -4.89 -17.01
C ILE A 292 -19.31 -3.48 -17.40
N THR A 293 -20.22 -2.63 -17.92
CA THR A 293 -19.88 -1.24 -18.27
C THR A 293 -19.37 -0.46 -17.05
N ILE A 294 -19.99 -0.64 -15.87
CA ILE A 294 -19.51 0.00 -14.63
C ILE A 294 -18.06 -0.44 -14.33
N GLY A 295 -17.75 -1.74 -14.45
CA GLY A 295 -16.39 -2.26 -14.25
C GLY A 295 -15.40 -1.69 -15.27
N VAL A 296 -15.77 -1.67 -16.55
CA VAL A 296 -14.92 -1.10 -17.61
C VAL A 296 -14.65 0.39 -17.39
N VAL A 297 -15.67 1.15 -16.97
CA VAL A 297 -15.51 2.58 -16.67
C VAL A 297 -14.59 2.77 -15.44
N ALA A 298 -14.75 1.97 -14.39
CA ALA A 298 -13.90 2.04 -13.22
C ALA A 298 -12.43 1.74 -13.56
N GLU A 299 -12.18 0.68 -14.33
CA GLU A 299 -10.84 0.32 -14.82
C GLU A 299 -10.25 1.40 -15.73
N ALA A 300 -11.02 1.90 -16.70
CA ALA A 300 -10.58 2.96 -17.60
C ALA A 300 -10.24 4.25 -16.83
N ALA A 301 -11.04 4.61 -15.83
CA ALA A 301 -10.78 5.76 -14.96
C ALA A 301 -9.48 5.57 -14.15
N PHE A 302 -9.25 4.36 -13.60
CA PHE A 302 -8.01 4.04 -12.90
C PHE A 302 -6.79 4.10 -13.83
N LEU A 303 -6.86 3.52 -15.01
CA LEU A 303 -5.78 3.59 -15.98
C LEU A 303 -5.53 5.03 -16.45
N ALA A 304 -6.58 5.80 -16.74
CA ALA A 304 -6.46 7.21 -17.07
C ALA A 304 -5.79 8.02 -15.94
N TYR A 305 -6.19 7.78 -14.70
CA TYR A 305 -5.57 8.37 -13.50
C TYR A 305 -4.07 8.05 -13.43
N VAL A 306 -3.67 6.80 -13.61
CA VAL A 306 -2.28 6.36 -13.60
C VAL A 306 -1.47 6.99 -14.75
N TYR A 307 -1.99 6.94 -15.98
CA TYR A 307 -1.23 7.40 -17.14
C TYR A 307 -1.21 8.93 -17.28
N VAL A 308 -2.29 9.62 -16.91
CA VAL A 308 -2.35 11.09 -17.01
C VAL A 308 -1.68 11.75 -15.81
N LEU A 309 -2.16 11.49 -14.58
CA LEU A 309 -1.58 12.13 -13.38
C LEU A 309 -0.22 11.52 -13.03
N GLY A 310 -0.10 10.21 -12.99
CA GLY A 310 1.14 9.52 -12.68
C GLY A 310 2.23 9.79 -13.73
N GLY A 311 1.86 9.83 -15.00
CA GLY A 311 2.78 10.19 -16.09
C GLY A 311 3.27 11.64 -15.98
N ARG A 312 2.40 12.59 -15.59
CA ARG A 312 2.79 14.00 -15.36
C ARG A 312 3.69 14.14 -14.14
N ALA A 313 3.29 13.58 -13.00
CA ALA A 313 4.05 13.63 -11.76
C ALA A 313 5.43 12.96 -11.91
N SER A 314 5.50 11.81 -12.57
CA SER A 314 6.77 11.12 -12.85
C SER A 314 7.73 11.94 -13.74
N ARG A 315 7.20 12.71 -14.71
CA ARG A 315 8.02 13.64 -15.52
C ARG A 315 8.46 14.88 -14.75
N ALA A 316 7.71 15.27 -13.73
CA ALA A 316 8.07 16.34 -12.80
C ALA A 316 9.07 15.90 -11.72
N GLY A 317 9.54 14.63 -11.75
CA GLY A 317 10.54 14.11 -10.81
C GLY A 317 9.94 13.37 -9.61
N GLU A 318 8.60 13.25 -9.49
CA GLU A 318 7.99 12.54 -8.38
C GLU A 318 8.33 11.04 -8.45
N VAL A 319 8.86 10.48 -7.36
CA VAL A 319 9.30 9.08 -7.28
C VAL A 319 8.33 8.19 -6.50
N GLY A 320 7.35 8.78 -5.81
CA GLY A 320 6.41 8.05 -4.96
C GLY A 320 7.01 7.62 -3.62
N ASP A 321 8.18 8.14 -3.24
CA ASP A 321 8.78 7.93 -1.92
C ASP A 321 8.25 8.96 -0.93
N VAL A 322 7.59 8.51 0.12
CA VAL A 322 6.94 9.35 1.15
C VAL A 322 7.95 10.24 1.89
N GLU A 323 9.23 9.83 2.01
CA GLU A 323 10.28 10.61 2.69
C GLU A 323 10.98 11.65 1.79
N GLU A 324 10.90 11.54 0.47
CA GLU A 324 11.61 12.49 -0.40
C GLU A 324 10.95 13.87 -0.37
N ALA A 325 9.65 13.93 -0.08
CA ALA A 325 8.93 15.18 0.18
C ALA A 325 9.45 15.91 1.44
N ASP A 326 9.99 15.16 2.41
CA ASP A 326 10.58 15.72 3.64
C ASP A 326 12.07 16.10 3.46
N ARG A 327 12.79 15.49 2.51
CA ARG A 327 14.21 15.74 2.25
C ARG A 327 14.49 17.05 1.51
N THR A 328 13.54 17.54 0.74
CA THR A 328 13.64 18.86 0.08
C THR A 328 13.58 20.04 1.05
N ALA A 329 13.29 19.78 2.32
CA ALA A 329 13.30 20.77 3.40
C ALA A 329 14.66 20.89 4.14
N THR A 330 15.68 20.11 3.75
CA THR A 330 17.04 20.32 4.30
C THR A 330 17.65 21.55 3.67
N LEU A 331 17.90 22.57 4.49
CA LEU A 331 18.68 23.75 4.13
C LEU A 331 20.01 23.29 3.51
N PRO A 332 20.46 23.90 2.37
CA PRO A 332 21.78 23.65 1.86
C PRO A 332 22.78 24.06 2.95
N THR A 333 23.48 23.10 3.54
CA THR A 333 24.67 23.38 4.33
C THR A 333 25.68 23.98 3.37
N ALA A 334 25.98 25.26 3.58
CA ALA A 334 27.10 25.92 2.87
C ALA A 334 28.37 25.07 3.09
N ALA A 335 29.02 24.72 1.97
CA ALA A 335 30.32 24.08 1.95
C ALA A 335 31.40 25.04 2.43
#